data_bae32da07fd34b90851f8a709025e331
#
_entry.id   bae32da07fd34b90851f8a709025e331
#
_cell.length_a   1.000
_cell.length_b   1.000
_cell.length_c   1.000
_cell.angle_alpha   90.00
_cell.angle_beta   90.00
_cell.angle_gamma   90.00
#
_symmetry.space_group_name_H-M   'P 1'
#
loop_
_entity.id
_entity.type
_entity.pdbx_description
1 polymer ?
#
loop_
_entity_poly.entity_id
_entity_poly.type
_entity_poly.pdbx_seq_one_letter_code
_entity_poly.pdbx_strand_id
1 'polypeptide(L)'
;MPLEIRPARDEDRRPLALLFATVAEERDGIATEPPVDVDEWSAKWRLHGTFVAVAEGELVGSLSIEESRFGFGELGMAVAREWRGRGVGSALLAAAIDWARERGLHKLTLSVFPHNAAAIALYRRFGFVEEGRRVKHYRRASGELWDALEMGLLL
;
A
#
# COMPACT_ATOMS: atom_id res chain seq x y z
N MET A 1 -16.52 6.55 14.38
CA MET A 1 -17.08 5.84 13.22
C MET A 1 -16.41 4.49 13.09
N PRO A 2 -17.17 3.42 12.95
CA PRO A 2 -16.58 2.10 12.81
C PRO A 2 -15.82 1.98 11.49
N LEU A 3 -14.61 1.46 11.60
CA LEU A 3 -13.75 1.16 10.47
C LEU A 3 -13.72 -0.36 10.31
N GLU A 4 -14.10 -0.85 9.15
CA GLU A 4 -14.05 -2.27 8.84
C GLU A 4 -12.82 -2.57 7.99
N ILE A 5 -12.02 -3.55 8.43
CA ILE A 5 -10.91 -4.08 7.64
C ILE A 5 -11.28 -5.50 7.24
N ARG A 6 -11.25 -5.78 5.95
CA ARG A 6 -11.58 -7.12 5.43
C ARG A 6 -10.83 -7.45 4.15
N PRO A 7 -10.73 -8.73 3.79
CA PRO A 7 -10.21 -9.09 2.47
C PRO A 7 -11.06 -8.48 1.35
N ALA A 8 -10.40 -8.12 0.26
CA ALA A 8 -11.06 -7.56 -0.90
C ALA A 8 -11.95 -8.59 -1.59
N ARG A 9 -13.07 -8.13 -2.13
CA ARG A 9 -14.05 -8.92 -2.87
C ARG A 9 -14.11 -8.44 -4.32
N ASP A 10 -14.74 -9.20 -5.17
CA ASP A 10 -14.86 -8.83 -6.59
C ASP A 10 -15.51 -7.45 -6.77
N GLU A 11 -16.50 -7.14 -5.98
CA GLU A 11 -17.20 -5.84 -6.01
C GLU A 11 -16.32 -4.65 -5.60
N ASP A 12 -15.16 -4.92 -4.97
CA ASP A 12 -14.22 -3.87 -4.56
C ASP A 12 -13.28 -3.43 -5.69
N ARG A 13 -13.25 -4.15 -6.81
CA ARG A 13 -12.30 -3.87 -7.91
C ARG A 13 -12.34 -2.43 -8.38
N ARG A 14 -13.53 -1.94 -8.68
CA ARG A 14 -13.69 -0.56 -9.17
C ARG A 14 -13.39 0.47 -8.07
N PRO A 15 -13.93 0.35 -6.86
CA PRO A 15 -13.54 1.25 -5.76
C PRO A 15 -12.03 1.26 -5.47
N LEU A 16 -11.36 0.10 -5.56
CA LEU A 16 -9.90 0.01 -5.43
C LEU A 16 -9.19 0.82 -6.51
N ALA A 17 -9.60 0.65 -7.77
CA ALA A 17 -9.00 1.39 -8.88
C ALA A 17 -9.25 2.89 -8.78
N LEU A 18 -10.44 3.29 -8.31
CA LEU A 18 -10.78 4.71 -8.10
C LEU A 18 -9.93 5.33 -6.99
N LEU A 19 -9.74 4.62 -5.87
CA LEU A 19 -8.87 5.09 -4.80
C LEU A 19 -7.43 5.25 -5.31
N PHE A 20 -6.94 4.25 -6.04
CA PHE A 20 -5.60 4.28 -6.60
C PHE A 20 -5.41 5.47 -7.54
N ALA A 21 -6.37 5.72 -8.42
CA ALA A 21 -6.35 6.86 -9.32
C ALA A 21 -6.33 8.19 -8.58
N THR A 22 -7.14 8.30 -7.52
CA THR A 22 -7.20 9.51 -6.68
C THR A 22 -5.87 9.78 -5.99
N VAL A 23 -5.25 8.75 -5.42
CA VAL A 23 -3.94 8.89 -4.77
C VAL A 23 -2.85 9.19 -5.79
N ALA A 24 -2.91 8.61 -6.99
CA ALA A 24 -1.96 8.90 -8.06
C ALA A 24 -1.97 10.39 -8.46
N GLU A 25 -3.13 11.05 -8.40
CA GLU A 25 -3.25 12.49 -8.71
C GLU A 25 -2.41 13.37 -7.79
N GLU A 26 -2.08 12.92 -6.59
CA GLU A 26 -1.24 13.67 -5.65
C GLU A 26 0.23 13.70 -6.09
N ARG A 27 0.66 12.75 -6.91
CA ARG A 27 2.00 12.65 -7.52
C ARG A 27 3.17 12.55 -6.53
N ASP A 28 2.93 12.21 -5.28
CA ASP A 28 3.99 12.20 -4.26
C ASP A 28 4.02 10.99 -3.33
N GLY A 29 2.95 10.20 -3.25
CA GLY A 29 2.85 9.10 -2.28
C GLY A 29 3.06 7.71 -2.87
N ILE A 30 2.70 7.50 -4.13
CA ILE A 30 2.87 6.22 -4.82
C ILE A 30 3.66 6.42 -6.10
N ALA A 31 4.28 5.35 -6.59
CA ALA A 31 5.11 5.44 -7.79
C ALA A 31 4.31 5.76 -9.06
N THR A 32 3.10 5.24 -9.14
CA THR A 32 2.24 5.49 -10.29
C THR A 32 1.77 6.93 -10.32
N GLU A 33 1.93 7.57 -11.48
CA GLU A 33 1.44 8.92 -11.73
C GLU A 33 0.22 8.87 -12.66
N PRO A 34 -0.65 9.91 -12.63
CA PRO A 34 -1.79 9.96 -13.55
C PRO A 34 -1.31 10.15 -15.00
N PRO A 35 -2.12 9.75 -16.01
CA PRO A 35 -3.47 9.24 -15.83
C PRO A 35 -3.50 7.75 -15.46
N VAL A 36 -4.52 7.34 -14.72
CA VAL A 36 -4.77 5.93 -14.38
C VAL A 36 -6.05 5.50 -15.09
N ASP A 37 -5.94 4.45 -15.89
CA ASP A 37 -7.10 3.85 -16.56
C ASP A 37 -7.85 2.99 -15.54
N VAL A 38 -8.94 3.53 -15.00
CA VAL A 38 -9.73 2.88 -13.94
C VAL A 38 -10.30 1.55 -14.42
N ASP A 39 -10.78 1.47 -15.66
CA ASP A 39 -11.36 0.23 -16.17
C ASP A 39 -10.32 -0.87 -16.29
N GLU A 40 -9.14 -0.55 -16.82
CA GLU A 40 -8.03 -1.50 -16.94
C GLU A 40 -7.58 -1.97 -15.55
N TRP A 41 -7.33 -1.06 -14.63
CA TRP A 41 -6.89 -1.41 -13.28
C TRP A 41 -7.92 -2.19 -12.51
N SER A 42 -9.21 -1.84 -12.65
CA SER A 42 -10.31 -2.58 -12.04
C SER A 42 -10.31 -4.03 -12.51
N ALA A 43 -10.19 -4.25 -13.81
CA ALA A 43 -10.23 -5.59 -14.40
C ALA A 43 -9.08 -6.48 -13.95
N LYS A 44 -7.88 -5.91 -13.78
CA LYS A 44 -6.67 -6.68 -13.45
C LYS A 44 -6.27 -6.66 -11.99
N TRP A 45 -7.05 -5.99 -11.12
CA TRP A 45 -6.69 -5.91 -9.71
C TRP A 45 -6.66 -7.30 -9.08
N ARG A 46 -5.54 -7.66 -8.47
CA ARG A 46 -5.41 -8.95 -7.83
C ARG A 46 -6.03 -8.89 -6.44
N LEU A 47 -7.07 -9.71 -6.19
CA LEU A 47 -7.78 -9.72 -4.93
C LEU A 47 -7.06 -10.52 -3.84
N HIS A 48 -6.36 -11.60 -4.21
CA HIS A 48 -5.58 -12.38 -3.26
C HIS A 48 -4.49 -11.52 -2.63
N GLY A 49 -4.46 -11.49 -1.30
CA GLY A 49 -3.50 -10.68 -0.56
C GLY A 49 -3.88 -9.20 -0.49
N THR A 50 -5.07 -8.83 -0.93
CA THR A 50 -5.54 -7.44 -0.85
C THR A 50 -6.57 -7.29 0.26
N PHE A 51 -6.39 -6.26 1.08
CA PHE A 51 -7.29 -5.85 2.16
C PHE A 51 -7.84 -4.47 1.86
N VAL A 52 -9.09 -4.26 2.25
CA VAL A 52 -9.75 -2.96 2.12
C VAL A 52 -10.16 -2.44 3.48
N ALA A 53 -10.12 -1.12 3.62
CA ALA A 53 -10.66 -0.42 4.77
C ALA A 53 -11.92 0.30 4.31
N VAL A 54 -13.03 0.01 4.98
CA VAL A 54 -14.34 0.58 4.65
C VAL A 54 -14.84 1.37 5.84
N ALA A 55 -15.27 2.60 5.59
CA ALA A 55 -15.86 3.49 6.57
C ALA A 55 -17.02 4.24 5.93
N GLU A 56 -18.14 4.35 6.64
CA GLU A 56 -19.32 5.06 6.14
C GLU A 56 -19.80 4.54 4.76
N GLY A 57 -19.63 3.23 4.54
CA GLY A 57 -20.03 2.61 3.27
C GLY A 57 -19.06 2.86 2.12
N GLU A 58 -17.93 3.54 2.36
CA GLU A 58 -16.96 3.87 1.34
C GLU A 58 -15.62 3.17 1.58
N LEU A 59 -14.96 2.78 0.50
CA LEU A 59 -13.62 2.23 0.56
C LEU A 59 -12.64 3.40 0.71
N VAL A 60 -11.97 3.47 1.87
CA VAL A 60 -11.11 4.59 2.25
C VAL A 60 -9.62 4.23 2.32
N GLY A 61 -9.29 2.98 2.18
CA GLY A 61 -7.91 2.52 2.16
C GLY A 61 -7.77 1.13 1.61
N SER A 62 -6.57 0.79 1.17
CA SER A 62 -6.24 -0.54 0.70
C SER A 62 -4.79 -0.88 0.99
N LEU A 63 -4.53 -2.17 1.15
CA LEU A 63 -3.19 -2.71 1.27
C LEU A 63 -3.15 -4.03 0.49
N SER A 64 -2.16 -4.20 -0.37
CA SER A 64 -1.97 -5.43 -1.14
C SER A 64 -0.62 -6.03 -0.82
N ILE A 65 -0.57 -7.36 -0.68
CA ILE A 65 0.67 -8.12 -0.53
C ILE A 65 0.83 -9.01 -1.76
N GLU A 66 1.96 -8.88 -2.41
CA GLU A 66 2.35 -9.80 -3.48
C GLU A 66 3.33 -10.82 -2.91
N GLU A 67 2.90 -12.08 -2.86
CA GLU A 67 3.74 -13.16 -2.36
C GLU A 67 4.80 -13.53 -3.39
N SER A 68 6.05 -13.61 -2.95
CA SER A 68 7.12 -14.20 -3.75
C SER A 68 7.10 -15.72 -3.54
N ARG A 69 7.81 -16.43 -4.40
CA ARG A 69 8.05 -17.86 -4.19
C ARG A 69 9.22 -18.14 -3.25
N PHE A 70 9.79 -17.11 -2.65
CA PHE A 70 10.94 -17.23 -1.75
C PHE A 70 10.57 -16.95 -0.29
N GLY A 71 9.29 -16.89 0.04
CA GLY A 71 8.79 -16.75 1.41
C GLY A 71 8.64 -15.33 1.91
N PHE A 72 8.94 -14.31 1.10
CA PHE A 72 8.62 -12.93 1.47
C PHE A 72 7.42 -12.40 0.68
N GLY A 73 6.77 -11.38 1.21
CA GLY A 73 5.72 -10.65 0.52
C GLY A 73 6.06 -9.18 0.41
N GLU A 74 5.77 -8.57 -0.74
CA GLU A 74 5.94 -7.14 -0.93
C GLU A 74 4.60 -6.44 -0.80
N LEU A 75 4.53 -5.42 0.04
CA LEU A 75 3.28 -4.71 0.27
C LEU A 75 3.28 -3.32 -0.35
N GLY A 76 2.07 -2.90 -0.74
CA GLY A 76 1.77 -1.53 -1.12
C GLY A 76 0.50 -1.10 -0.43
N MET A 77 0.40 0.17 -0.05
CA MET A 77 -0.74 0.68 0.71
C MET A 77 -1.12 2.07 0.21
N ALA A 78 -2.41 2.32 0.17
CA ALA A 78 -2.95 3.64 -0.14
C ALA A 78 -4.10 3.95 0.82
N VAL A 79 -4.15 5.19 1.31
CA VAL A 79 -5.22 5.68 2.18
C VAL A 79 -5.74 6.98 1.59
N ALA A 80 -7.06 7.12 1.51
CA ALA A 80 -7.69 8.36 1.06
C ALA A 80 -7.22 9.53 1.93
N ARG A 81 -6.94 10.65 1.28
CA ARG A 81 -6.32 11.82 1.94
C ARG A 81 -7.06 12.26 3.19
N GLU A 82 -8.40 12.33 3.11
CA GLU A 82 -9.27 12.76 4.22
C GLU A 82 -9.28 11.76 5.39
N TRP A 83 -8.80 10.55 5.17
CA TRP A 83 -8.77 9.49 6.19
C TRP A 83 -7.37 9.24 6.76
N ARG A 84 -6.38 10.00 6.33
CA ARG A 84 -5.01 9.88 6.86
C ARG A 84 -4.93 10.43 8.28
N GLY A 85 -4.03 9.85 9.10
CA GLY A 85 -3.89 10.24 10.49
C GLY A 85 -5.03 9.80 11.38
N ARG A 86 -5.87 8.87 10.92
CA ARG A 86 -7.06 8.39 11.63
C ARG A 86 -7.03 6.89 11.93
N GLY A 87 -5.85 6.27 11.82
CA GLY A 87 -5.66 4.87 12.17
C GLY A 87 -5.93 3.86 11.06
N VAL A 88 -6.29 4.29 9.85
CA VAL A 88 -6.60 3.38 8.74
C VAL A 88 -5.38 2.57 8.34
N GLY A 89 -4.23 3.22 8.14
CA GLY A 89 -2.99 2.53 7.79
C GLY A 89 -2.55 1.53 8.84
N SER A 90 -2.67 1.89 10.12
CA SER A 90 -2.33 0.99 11.23
C SER A 90 -3.22 -0.26 11.23
N ALA A 91 -4.51 -0.08 11.02
CA ALA A 91 -5.46 -1.21 10.98
C ALA A 91 -5.19 -2.14 9.79
N LEU A 92 -4.89 -1.57 8.63
CA LEU A 92 -4.52 -2.34 7.44
C LEU A 92 -3.23 -3.13 7.65
N LEU A 93 -2.20 -2.50 8.23
CA LEU A 93 -0.94 -3.17 8.52
C LEU A 93 -1.10 -4.31 9.51
N ALA A 94 -1.88 -4.12 10.58
CA ALA A 94 -2.13 -5.17 11.55
C ALA A 94 -2.75 -6.40 10.89
N ALA A 95 -3.77 -6.21 10.05
CA ALA A 95 -4.42 -7.29 9.32
C ALA A 95 -3.46 -7.98 8.35
N ALA A 96 -2.64 -7.20 7.65
CA ALA A 96 -1.67 -7.72 6.70
C ALA A 96 -0.60 -8.58 7.37
N ILE A 97 -0.09 -8.15 8.50
CA ILE A 97 0.93 -8.88 9.25
C ILE A 97 0.36 -10.22 9.75
N ASP A 98 -0.85 -10.22 10.29
CA ASP A 98 -1.52 -11.46 10.73
C ASP A 98 -1.70 -12.43 9.56
N TRP A 99 -2.19 -11.92 8.43
CA TRP A 99 -2.39 -12.72 7.24
C TRP A 99 -1.07 -13.34 6.72
N ALA A 100 -0.01 -12.53 6.70
CA ALA A 100 1.30 -12.98 6.24
C ALA A 100 1.85 -14.09 7.14
N ARG A 101 1.70 -13.95 8.46
CA ARG A 101 2.09 -15.00 9.41
C ARG A 101 1.31 -16.28 9.22
N GLU A 102 0.00 -16.19 9.06
CA GLU A 102 -0.86 -17.34 8.80
C GLU A 102 -0.49 -18.07 7.51
N ARG A 103 -0.03 -17.32 6.51
CA ARG A 103 0.41 -17.90 5.25
C ARG A 103 1.83 -18.49 5.31
N GLY A 104 2.51 -18.34 6.43
CA GLY A 104 3.87 -18.85 6.60
C GLY A 104 4.95 -18.02 5.93
N LEU A 105 4.67 -16.76 5.58
CA LEU A 105 5.70 -15.86 5.08
C LEU A 105 6.67 -15.52 6.21
N HIS A 106 7.96 -15.42 5.90
CA HIS A 106 8.94 -15.07 6.93
C HIS A 106 9.28 -13.58 6.98
N LYS A 107 8.83 -12.81 5.96
CA LYS A 107 9.22 -11.41 5.84
C LYS A 107 8.21 -10.64 5.00
N LEU A 108 7.96 -9.38 5.38
CA LEU A 108 7.28 -8.41 4.53
C LEU A 108 8.27 -7.32 4.14
N THR A 109 8.19 -6.89 2.88
CA THR A 109 9.03 -5.82 2.34
C THR A 109 8.17 -4.72 1.74
N LEU A 110 8.72 -3.53 1.66
CA LEU A 110 8.08 -2.40 0.98
C LEU A 110 9.11 -1.40 0.47
N SER A 111 8.70 -0.60 -0.50
CA SER A 111 9.44 0.58 -0.95
C SER A 111 8.63 1.82 -0.59
N VAL A 112 9.30 2.86 -0.13
CA VAL A 112 8.65 4.12 0.25
C VAL A 112 9.55 5.29 -0.18
N PHE A 113 8.93 6.38 -0.64
CA PHE A 113 9.70 7.58 -0.97
C PHE A 113 10.25 8.23 0.30
N PRO A 114 11.51 8.69 0.30
CA PRO A 114 12.15 9.23 1.51
C PRO A 114 11.44 10.43 2.13
N HIS A 115 10.71 11.20 1.33
CA HIS A 115 9.97 12.37 1.83
C HIS A 115 8.63 12.01 2.50
N ASN A 116 8.19 10.76 2.38
CA ASN A 116 6.93 10.33 2.99
C ASN A 116 7.15 9.98 4.46
N ALA A 117 7.39 11.03 5.27
CA ALA A 117 7.74 10.88 6.68
C ALA A 117 6.64 10.17 7.48
N ALA A 118 5.37 10.43 7.18
CA ALA A 118 4.25 9.82 7.89
C ALA A 118 4.19 8.30 7.66
N ALA A 119 4.39 7.85 6.42
CA ALA A 119 4.41 6.43 6.10
C ALA A 119 5.61 5.73 6.75
N ILE A 120 6.80 6.34 6.67
CA ILE A 120 8.01 5.78 7.27
C ILE A 120 7.83 5.62 8.78
N ALA A 121 7.27 6.63 9.46
CA ALA A 121 7.02 6.55 10.90
C ALA A 121 6.03 5.44 11.24
N LEU A 122 4.98 5.27 10.43
CA LEU A 122 4.01 4.21 10.59
C LEU A 122 4.67 2.83 10.48
N TYR A 123 5.44 2.60 9.42
CA TYR A 123 6.13 1.33 9.20
C TYR A 123 7.10 1.01 10.35
N ARG A 124 7.87 2.02 10.80
CA ARG A 124 8.78 1.84 11.93
C ARG A 124 8.07 1.44 13.22
N ARG A 125 6.88 2.01 13.47
CA ARG A 125 6.08 1.61 14.65
C ARG A 125 5.69 0.14 14.63
N PHE A 126 5.53 -0.44 13.45
CA PHE A 126 5.21 -1.86 13.29
C PHE A 126 6.46 -2.76 13.26
N GLY A 127 7.64 -2.18 13.38
CA GLY A 127 8.89 -2.92 13.44
C GLY A 127 9.66 -3.04 12.12
N PHE A 128 9.19 -2.38 11.06
CA PHE A 128 9.94 -2.34 9.80
C PHE A 128 11.23 -1.55 10.01
N VAL A 129 12.32 -2.05 9.42
CA VAL A 129 13.63 -1.40 9.45
C VAL A 129 14.08 -1.10 8.02
N GLU A 130 14.89 -0.05 7.87
CA GLU A 130 15.48 0.28 6.58
C GLU A 130 16.54 -0.76 6.21
N GLU A 131 16.45 -1.29 4.99
CA GLU A 131 17.39 -2.30 4.47
C GLU A 131 18.26 -1.76 3.36
N GLY A 132 17.90 -0.66 2.76
CA GLY A 132 18.67 -0.06 1.69
C GLY A 132 17.98 1.14 1.08
N ARG A 133 18.72 1.77 0.19
CA ARG A 133 18.22 2.94 -0.55
C ARG A 133 18.51 2.77 -2.02
N ARG A 134 17.50 2.90 -2.85
CA ARG A 134 17.64 2.92 -4.31
C ARG A 134 17.80 4.37 -4.74
N VAL A 135 19.00 4.73 -5.17
CA VAL A 135 19.32 6.12 -5.51
C VAL A 135 18.84 6.43 -6.93
N LYS A 136 18.09 7.54 -7.09
CA LYS A 136 17.60 8.02 -8.39
C LYS A 136 16.88 6.92 -9.17
N HIS A 137 16.04 6.18 -8.49
CA HIS A 137 15.43 4.96 -9.02
C HIS A 137 14.19 5.22 -9.87
N TYR A 138 13.33 6.14 -9.44
CA TYR A 138 12.09 6.44 -10.14
C TYR A 138 12.21 7.74 -10.94
N ARG A 139 12.08 7.63 -12.27
CA ARG A 139 11.95 8.82 -13.11
C ARG A 139 10.51 9.27 -13.07
N ARG A 140 10.28 10.49 -12.63
CA ARG A 140 8.96 11.09 -12.57
C ARG A 140 8.62 11.74 -13.92
N ALA A 141 7.31 11.98 -14.14
CA ALA A 141 6.85 12.64 -15.37
C ALA A 141 7.49 14.02 -15.57
N SER A 142 7.86 14.70 -14.47
CA SER A 142 8.59 15.96 -14.50
C SER A 142 10.03 15.85 -15.00
N GLY A 143 10.57 14.63 -15.05
CA GLY A 143 11.98 14.36 -15.34
C GLY A 143 12.84 14.25 -14.08
N GLU A 144 12.31 14.55 -12.91
CA GLU A 144 13.02 14.35 -11.64
C GLU A 144 13.28 12.86 -11.41
N LEU A 145 14.39 12.58 -10.72
CA LEU A 145 14.75 11.21 -10.33
C LEU A 145 14.64 11.09 -8.82
N TRP A 146 13.75 10.22 -8.37
CA TRP A 146 13.49 10.05 -6.95
C TRP A 146 14.11 8.76 -6.41
N ASP A 147 14.64 8.86 -5.20
CA ASP A 147 15.12 7.69 -4.45
C ASP A 147 13.94 6.90 -3.89
N ALA A 148 14.21 5.66 -3.49
CA ALA A 148 13.26 4.86 -2.72
C ALA A 148 13.99 4.22 -1.55
N LEU A 149 13.35 4.19 -0.38
CA LEU A 149 13.84 3.43 0.77
C LEU A 149 13.21 2.04 0.70
N GLU A 150 14.05 1.02 0.88
CA GLU A 150 13.59 -0.36 1.02
C GLU A 150 13.52 -0.68 2.50
N MET A 151 12.37 -1.14 2.95
CA MET A 151 12.16 -1.51 4.36
C MET A 151 11.67 -2.95 4.47
N GLY A 152 11.97 -3.61 5.58
CA GLY A 152 11.57 -4.98 5.81
C GLY A 152 11.19 -5.26 7.25
N LEU A 153 10.29 -6.23 7.42
CA LEU A 153 9.84 -6.73 8.71
C LEU A 153 9.98 -8.25 8.74
N LEU A 154 10.79 -8.78 9.63
CA LEU A 154 10.85 -10.22 9.89
C LEU A 154 9.61 -10.65 10.69
N LEU A 155 8.96 -11.71 10.23
CA LEU A 155 7.71 -12.19 10.84
C LEU A 155 7.93 -13.30 11.87
#